data_5dd7aed2ef3ed779340b957a07404dbb
#
_entry.id   5dd7aed2ef3ed779340b957a07404dbb
#
_cell.length_a   1.000
_cell.length_b   1.000
_cell.length_c   1.000
_cell.angle_alpha   90.00
_cell.angle_beta   90.00
_cell.angle_gamma   90.00
#
_symmetry.space_group_name_H-M   'P 1'
#
loop_
_entity.id
_entity.type
_entity.pdbx_description
1 polymer ?
#
loop_
_entity_poly.entity_id
_entity_poly.type
_entity_poly.pdbx_seq_one_letter_code
_entity_poly.pdbx_strand_id
1 'polypeptide(L)'
;MKINNYLVAVLMVATLFFGCKKDEETAPNGKMGITENSLTGKVNAKTELYAVSNDGRGFQHEWKLDGKVVSTAYNFTFTPTTSGTYIIEYKGYNGAGSFEHTYTINVPVPVIGVTPTSSKFISKVFEYAPAPGQHINNASLGSPEQAQKLVGSINNMVSLGGFGGYIVFGFDHSVVNQNGADLAIYGNPFGPPYAFAEPGIVMVSQDKNGNGLPDDEWFELAGSEYEKTTTIKNYEITYINPKAAANVAWTDNQGNSGVVNNSAKRINFYPLFASNQDKITFKGTLLPSTLNTSGIVTNAAFDWGYTDSYSTGDDYKTKLYNSFDIAWAVDGAGKKVSLSTIDFVKVYTAQNVNAGILGEISTDVKGATDLNIK
;
A
#
# COMPACT_ATOMS: atom_id res chain seq x y z
N MET A 1 11.32 -18.43 119.48
CA MET A 1 10.63 -17.49 118.57
C MET A 1 11.21 -17.70 117.15
N LYS A 2 10.42 -18.22 116.24
CA LYS A 2 10.86 -18.74 114.92
C LYS A 2 10.98 -17.58 113.94
N ILE A 3 12.10 -17.50 113.22
CA ILE A 3 12.35 -16.59 112.10
C ILE A 3 12.36 -17.44 110.84
N ASN A 4 11.41 -17.16 109.95
CA ASN A 4 11.33 -17.83 108.65
C ASN A 4 12.14 -17.02 107.63
N ASN A 5 13.09 -17.72 107.00
CA ASN A 5 13.82 -17.18 105.82
C ASN A 5 13.04 -17.50 104.56
N TYR A 6 12.62 -16.47 103.79
CA TYR A 6 12.17 -16.60 102.42
C TYR A 6 13.29 -16.38 101.43
N LEU A 7 13.59 -17.38 100.64
CA LEU A 7 14.55 -17.33 99.56
C LEU A 7 13.81 -16.82 98.34
N VAL A 8 14.16 -15.68 97.82
CA VAL A 8 13.61 -15.12 96.54
C VAL A 8 14.54 -15.56 95.44
N ALA A 9 14.05 -16.49 94.61
CA ALA A 9 14.71 -16.90 93.38
C ALA A 9 14.35 -15.89 92.26
N VAL A 10 15.32 -15.13 91.82
CA VAL A 10 15.15 -14.26 90.59
C VAL A 10 15.38 -15.10 89.33
N LEU A 11 14.32 -15.36 88.62
CA LEU A 11 14.36 -16.04 87.31
C LEU A 11 14.72 -15.03 86.21
N MET A 12 15.98 -15.08 85.73
CA MET A 12 16.43 -14.27 84.60
C MET A 12 15.93 -14.90 83.30
N VAL A 13 14.89 -14.31 82.70
CA VAL A 13 14.42 -14.71 81.37
C VAL A 13 15.28 -14.02 80.29
N ALA A 14 16.20 -14.78 79.72
CA ALA A 14 16.98 -14.35 78.56
C ALA A 14 16.07 -14.39 77.32
N THR A 15 15.56 -13.26 76.88
CA THR A 15 14.84 -13.10 75.55
C THR A 15 15.89 -13.14 74.46
N LEU A 16 15.99 -14.30 73.77
CA LEU A 16 16.71 -14.42 72.49
C LEU A 16 15.94 -13.67 71.44
N PHE A 17 16.38 -12.45 71.12
CA PHE A 17 15.94 -11.76 69.88
C PHE A 17 16.56 -12.48 68.68
N PHE A 18 15.86 -13.42 68.09
CA PHE A 18 16.15 -13.83 66.74
C PHE A 18 15.81 -12.63 65.81
N GLY A 19 16.79 -11.79 65.53
CA GLY A 19 16.73 -10.81 64.49
C GLY A 19 16.63 -11.53 63.15
N CYS A 20 15.42 -11.64 62.58
CA CYS A 20 15.32 -11.90 61.16
C CYS A 20 16.09 -10.79 60.46
N LYS A 21 17.32 -11.07 59.97
CA LYS A 21 17.90 -10.21 58.94
C LYS A 21 16.93 -10.19 57.79
N LYS A 22 16.22 -9.08 57.61
CA LYS A 22 15.52 -8.79 56.37
C LYS A 22 16.60 -8.75 55.32
N ASP A 23 16.66 -9.73 54.43
CA ASP A 23 17.55 -9.67 53.28
C ASP A 23 17.29 -8.35 52.59
N GLU A 24 18.28 -7.47 52.49
CA GLU A 24 18.14 -6.21 51.78
C GLU A 24 17.79 -6.55 50.32
N GLU A 25 16.68 -5.99 49.85
CA GLU A 25 16.30 -6.15 48.47
C GLU A 25 17.37 -5.50 47.58
N THR A 26 17.99 -6.27 46.73
CA THR A 26 18.97 -5.79 45.74
C THR A 26 18.31 -5.61 44.37
N ALA A 27 18.87 -4.70 43.58
CA ALA A 27 18.39 -4.52 42.19
C ALA A 27 18.43 -5.86 41.42
N PRO A 28 17.49 -6.08 40.46
CA PRO A 28 17.44 -7.32 39.71
C PRO A 28 18.75 -7.61 39.00
N ASN A 29 19.28 -8.82 39.20
CA ASN A 29 20.43 -9.34 38.47
C ASN A 29 19.92 -10.30 37.41
N GLY A 30 19.65 -9.76 36.21
CA GLY A 30 19.06 -10.50 35.09
C GLY A 30 19.72 -10.19 33.75
N LYS A 31 19.44 -11.04 32.79
CA LYS A 31 19.83 -10.85 31.41
C LYS A 31 18.68 -11.30 30.48
N MET A 32 18.72 -10.87 29.24
CA MET A 32 17.80 -11.37 28.21
C MET A 32 18.25 -12.75 27.72
N GLY A 33 17.27 -13.61 27.37
CA GLY A 33 17.55 -14.91 26.73
C GLY A 33 18.13 -14.74 25.32
N ILE A 34 17.71 -13.71 24.59
CA ILE A 34 18.33 -13.23 23.36
C ILE A 34 19.08 -11.95 23.73
N THR A 35 20.38 -11.88 23.48
CA THR A 35 21.24 -10.76 23.88
C THR A 35 21.49 -9.74 22.77
N GLU A 36 21.23 -10.12 21.55
CA GLU A 36 21.34 -9.23 20.38
C GLU A 36 20.25 -8.16 20.42
N ASN A 37 20.64 -6.90 20.20
CA ASN A 37 19.71 -5.77 20.18
C ASN A 37 18.96 -5.63 18.85
N SER A 38 19.52 -6.20 17.77
CA SER A 38 18.91 -6.15 16.45
C SER A 38 18.54 -7.55 15.97
N LEU A 39 17.26 -7.76 15.65
CA LEU A 39 16.73 -9.04 15.21
C LEU A 39 16.04 -8.87 13.84
N THR A 40 16.01 -9.96 13.07
CA THR A 40 15.18 -10.04 11.87
C THR A 40 13.96 -10.89 12.17
N GLY A 41 12.77 -10.28 12.03
CA GLY A 41 11.50 -10.97 12.13
C GLY A 41 10.94 -11.36 10.75
N LYS A 42 9.77 -12.00 10.77
CA LYS A 42 9.00 -12.30 9.56
C LYS A 42 7.52 -12.04 9.87
N VAL A 43 6.79 -11.51 8.89
CA VAL A 43 5.34 -11.28 9.00
C VAL A 43 4.63 -12.58 9.41
N ASN A 44 3.73 -12.47 10.38
CA ASN A 44 2.95 -13.57 10.96
C ASN A 44 3.77 -14.68 11.65
N ALA A 45 5.08 -14.50 11.85
CA ALA A 45 5.91 -15.43 12.60
C ALA A 45 6.14 -14.96 14.03
N LYS A 46 6.20 -15.92 14.96
CA LYS A 46 6.40 -15.65 16.40
C LYS A 46 7.87 -15.47 16.72
N THR A 47 8.19 -14.47 17.52
CA THR A 47 9.49 -14.28 18.19
C THR A 47 9.25 -14.31 19.68
N GLU A 48 9.84 -15.29 20.39
CA GLU A 48 9.74 -15.42 21.83
C GLU A 48 10.88 -14.67 22.51
N LEU A 49 10.53 -13.70 23.35
CA LEU A 49 11.47 -12.89 24.13
C LEU A 49 11.25 -13.16 25.63
N TYR A 50 12.33 -13.34 26.37
CA TYR A 50 12.26 -13.61 27.82
C TYR A 50 13.52 -13.13 28.54
N ALA A 51 13.35 -12.85 29.84
CA ALA A 51 14.45 -12.51 30.72
C ALA A 51 14.82 -13.70 31.59
N VAL A 52 16.10 -13.79 31.98
CA VAL A 52 16.64 -14.83 32.86
C VAL A 52 17.24 -14.17 34.10
N SER A 53 16.83 -14.63 35.30
CA SER A 53 17.47 -14.26 36.55
C SER A 53 18.81 -14.99 36.68
N ASN A 54 19.88 -14.26 36.92
CA ASN A 54 21.21 -14.84 37.11
C ASN A 54 21.45 -15.41 38.53
N ASP A 55 20.67 -14.98 39.53
CA ASP A 55 20.78 -15.35 40.93
C ASP A 55 19.55 -16.11 41.47
N GLY A 56 18.59 -16.44 40.59
CA GLY A 56 17.34 -17.14 40.91
C GLY A 56 16.32 -16.30 41.69
N ARG A 57 16.56 -15.01 41.92
CA ARG A 57 15.60 -14.10 42.58
C ARG A 57 14.57 -13.64 41.55
N GLY A 58 13.29 -13.54 41.95
CA GLY A 58 12.21 -13.02 41.15
C GLY A 58 12.24 -11.49 41.04
N PHE A 59 11.76 -10.94 39.95
CA PHE A 59 11.54 -9.52 39.73
C PHE A 59 10.30 -9.31 38.87
N GLN A 60 9.79 -8.07 38.82
CA GLN A 60 8.66 -7.70 37.99
C GLN A 60 9.12 -7.44 36.54
N HIS A 61 8.20 -7.60 35.58
CA HIS A 61 8.49 -7.49 34.19
C HIS A 61 7.58 -6.41 33.54
N GLU A 62 8.10 -5.65 32.60
CA GLU A 62 7.35 -4.75 31.75
C GLU A 62 7.91 -4.82 30.33
N TRP A 63 7.02 -5.06 29.36
CA TRP A 63 7.33 -5.05 27.95
C TRP A 63 6.57 -3.91 27.28
N LYS A 64 7.26 -3.13 26.45
CA LYS A 64 6.66 -2.08 25.63
C LYS A 64 6.90 -2.38 24.17
N LEU A 65 5.90 -2.10 23.33
CA LEU A 65 6.02 -2.07 21.88
C LEU A 65 5.78 -0.63 21.44
N ASP A 66 6.76 -0.04 20.77
CA ASP A 66 6.75 1.35 20.33
C ASP A 66 6.30 2.33 21.44
N GLY A 67 6.89 2.14 22.65
CA GLY A 67 6.63 2.94 23.85
C GLY A 67 5.35 2.62 24.60
N LYS A 68 4.49 1.70 24.13
CA LYS A 68 3.23 1.31 24.82
C LYS A 68 3.41 0.00 25.54
N VAL A 69 2.98 -0.09 26.82
CA VAL A 69 3.01 -1.34 27.59
C VAL A 69 2.07 -2.36 26.93
N VAL A 70 2.64 -3.54 26.63
CA VAL A 70 1.93 -4.65 25.95
C VAL A 70 1.90 -5.92 26.79
N SER A 71 2.81 -6.10 27.77
CA SER A 71 2.83 -7.27 28.66
C SER A 71 3.58 -6.97 29.96
N THR A 72 3.20 -7.67 31.04
CA THR A 72 3.95 -7.75 32.31
C THR A 72 4.32 -9.19 32.65
N ALA A 73 4.21 -10.10 31.71
CA ALA A 73 4.56 -11.49 31.88
C ALA A 73 6.09 -11.70 31.80
N TYR A 74 6.56 -12.82 32.36
CA TYR A 74 7.94 -13.26 32.30
C TYR A 74 8.48 -13.33 30.86
N ASN A 75 7.67 -13.84 29.93
CA ASN A 75 7.97 -13.92 28.52
C ASN A 75 6.99 -13.06 27.71
N PHE A 76 7.44 -12.61 26.55
CA PHE A 76 6.62 -11.87 25.58
C PHE A 76 6.79 -12.49 24.19
N THR A 77 5.65 -12.86 23.58
CA THR A 77 5.60 -13.35 22.21
C THR A 77 5.26 -12.19 21.28
N PHE A 78 6.21 -11.76 20.48
CA PHE A 78 5.99 -10.77 19.44
C PHE A 78 5.59 -11.46 18.11
N THR A 79 4.50 -11.02 17.51
CA THR A 79 4.03 -11.53 16.20
C THR A 79 3.64 -10.33 15.33
N PRO A 80 4.54 -9.85 14.46
CA PRO A 80 4.25 -8.74 13.57
C PRO A 80 3.21 -9.14 12.51
N THR A 81 2.22 -8.30 12.28
CA THR A 81 1.19 -8.51 11.26
C THR A 81 1.52 -7.84 9.92
N THR A 82 2.55 -7.00 9.88
CA THR A 82 3.00 -6.29 8.67
C THR A 82 4.52 -6.10 8.73
N SER A 83 5.13 -5.82 7.59
CA SER A 83 6.54 -5.44 7.49
C SER A 83 6.79 -4.08 8.14
N GLY A 84 8.00 -3.87 8.64
CA GLY A 84 8.39 -2.62 9.29
C GLY A 84 9.51 -2.82 10.32
N THR A 85 9.85 -1.73 11.01
CA THR A 85 10.80 -1.75 12.13
C THR A 85 10.03 -1.54 13.43
N TYR A 86 10.20 -2.43 14.38
CA TYR A 86 9.51 -2.43 15.66
C TYR A 86 10.53 -2.26 16.80
N ILE A 87 10.21 -1.41 17.76
CA ILE A 87 11.01 -1.21 18.98
C ILE A 87 10.32 -1.92 20.12
N ILE A 88 10.99 -2.93 20.72
CA ILE A 88 10.50 -3.63 21.90
C ILE A 88 11.43 -3.32 23.06
N GLU A 89 10.91 -2.65 24.06
CA GLU A 89 11.64 -2.29 25.29
C GLU A 89 11.22 -3.24 26.39
N TYR A 90 12.22 -3.72 27.14
CA TYR A 90 12.03 -4.55 28.30
C TYR A 90 12.59 -3.86 29.55
N LYS A 91 11.86 -3.98 30.65
CA LYS A 91 12.29 -3.57 31.99
C LYS A 91 12.01 -4.68 33.02
N GLY A 92 13.06 -5.18 33.63
CA GLY A 92 12.98 -6.03 34.84
C GLY A 92 13.24 -5.19 36.06
N TYR A 93 12.35 -5.17 37.07
CA TYR A 93 12.49 -4.26 38.19
C TYR A 93 11.94 -4.81 39.50
N ASN A 94 12.42 -4.23 40.61
CA ASN A 94 11.91 -4.40 41.98
C ASN A 94 12.05 -3.08 42.76
N GLY A 95 11.81 -3.09 44.08
CA GLY A 95 11.93 -1.90 44.93
C GLY A 95 13.34 -1.30 45.00
N ALA A 96 14.38 -2.05 44.68
CA ALA A 96 15.78 -1.62 44.77
C ALA A 96 16.39 -1.14 43.46
N GLY A 97 15.73 -1.43 42.28
CA GLY A 97 16.23 -0.99 40.97
C GLY A 97 15.67 -1.74 39.79
N SER A 98 16.30 -1.55 38.64
CA SER A 98 15.88 -2.18 37.35
C SER A 98 17.09 -2.49 36.48
N PHE A 99 16.90 -3.44 35.54
CA PHE A 99 17.71 -3.55 34.32
C PHE A 99 16.81 -3.47 33.10
N GLU A 100 17.35 -2.97 32.00
CA GLU A 100 16.59 -2.68 30.79
C GLU A 100 17.29 -3.25 29.57
N HIS A 101 16.51 -3.53 28.53
CA HIS A 101 17.00 -3.96 27.23
C HIS A 101 16.06 -3.48 26.13
N THR A 102 16.62 -3.16 24.96
CA THR A 102 15.85 -2.72 23.81
C THR A 102 16.18 -3.58 22.59
N TYR A 103 15.16 -4.13 21.98
CA TYR A 103 15.24 -4.81 20.69
C TYR A 103 14.75 -3.90 19.58
N THR A 104 15.51 -3.87 18.49
CA THR A 104 15.04 -3.37 17.18
C THR A 104 14.78 -4.57 16.31
N ILE A 105 13.51 -4.85 15.98
CA ILE A 105 13.13 -5.99 15.15
C ILE A 105 12.77 -5.48 13.76
N ASN A 106 13.58 -5.81 12.77
CA ASN A 106 13.33 -5.50 11.35
C ASN A 106 12.55 -6.65 10.72
N VAL A 107 11.36 -6.35 10.23
CA VAL A 107 10.48 -7.29 9.52
C VAL A 107 10.44 -6.88 8.05
N PRO A 108 11.16 -7.58 7.16
CA PRO A 108 11.18 -7.22 5.75
C PRO A 108 9.83 -7.45 5.08
N VAL A 109 9.57 -6.73 3.97
CA VAL A 109 8.42 -6.98 3.12
C VAL A 109 8.50 -8.41 2.59
N PRO A 110 7.40 -9.18 2.63
CA PRO A 110 7.35 -10.49 2.00
C PRO A 110 7.62 -10.37 0.50
N VAL A 111 8.43 -11.24 -0.05
CA VAL A 111 8.76 -11.27 -1.50
C VAL A 111 8.42 -12.64 -2.06
N ILE A 112 7.62 -12.66 -3.11
CA ILE A 112 7.34 -13.85 -3.91
C ILE A 112 8.39 -13.92 -5.02
N GLY A 113 9.35 -14.82 -4.87
CA GLY A 113 10.45 -14.97 -5.84
C GLY A 113 10.00 -15.52 -7.19
N VAL A 114 10.68 -15.10 -8.26
CA VAL A 114 10.51 -15.68 -9.61
C VAL A 114 10.93 -17.14 -9.62
N THR A 115 10.14 -17.99 -10.27
CA THR A 115 10.39 -19.41 -10.48
C THR A 115 10.51 -19.71 -11.99
N PRO A 116 10.99 -20.89 -12.40
CA PRO A 116 11.02 -21.25 -13.82
C PRO A 116 9.65 -21.28 -14.52
N THR A 117 8.56 -21.29 -13.76
CA THR A 117 7.19 -21.28 -14.27
C THR A 117 6.51 -19.91 -14.14
N SER A 118 7.17 -18.91 -13.57
CA SER A 118 6.64 -17.55 -13.45
C SER A 118 6.41 -16.94 -14.82
N SER A 119 5.27 -16.25 -14.95
CA SER A 119 4.84 -15.60 -16.18
C SER A 119 5.11 -14.10 -16.10
N LYS A 120 5.71 -13.51 -17.14
CA LYS A 120 5.85 -12.06 -17.22
C LYS A 120 4.53 -11.29 -17.36
N PHE A 121 3.45 -11.96 -17.72
CA PHE A 121 2.14 -11.35 -17.93
C PHE A 121 1.35 -11.22 -16.63
N ILE A 122 0.33 -10.35 -16.63
CA ILE A 122 -0.66 -10.27 -15.56
C ILE A 122 -1.13 -11.69 -15.19
N SER A 123 -1.06 -12.06 -13.92
CA SER A 123 -1.55 -13.35 -13.42
C SER A 123 -2.95 -13.24 -12.82
N LYS A 124 -3.34 -12.05 -12.34
CA LYS A 124 -4.62 -11.81 -11.69
C LYS A 124 -5.07 -10.37 -11.85
N VAL A 125 -6.34 -10.17 -12.15
CA VAL A 125 -7.03 -8.89 -12.00
C VAL A 125 -7.82 -8.94 -10.68
N PHE A 126 -7.53 -8.00 -9.78
CA PHE A 126 -8.16 -7.93 -8.46
C PHE A 126 -9.41 -7.07 -8.46
N GLU A 127 -9.37 -5.96 -9.21
CA GLU A 127 -10.46 -5.01 -9.26
C GLU A 127 -10.54 -4.34 -10.63
N TYR A 128 -11.76 -4.13 -11.11
CA TYR A 128 -12.08 -3.30 -12.27
C TYR A 128 -13.23 -2.38 -11.87
N ALA A 129 -12.91 -1.11 -11.68
CA ALA A 129 -13.86 -0.07 -11.26
C ALA A 129 -13.80 1.12 -12.23
N PRO A 130 -14.41 0.99 -13.42
CA PRO A 130 -14.39 2.04 -14.41
C PRO A 130 -15.21 3.26 -13.95
N ALA A 131 -14.81 4.44 -14.39
CA ALA A 131 -15.66 5.62 -14.31
C ALA A 131 -16.69 5.63 -15.48
N PRO A 132 -17.71 6.48 -15.43
CA PRO A 132 -18.66 6.60 -16.54
C PRO A 132 -17.97 6.88 -17.88
N GLY A 133 -18.39 6.15 -18.93
CA GLY A 133 -17.78 6.28 -20.25
C GLY A 133 -18.54 5.53 -21.35
N GLN A 134 -18.25 5.90 -22.61
CA GLN A 134 -18.95 5.38 -23.79
C GLN A 134 -18.76 3.88 -24.02
N HIS A 135 -17.64 3.34 -23.56
CA HIS A 135 -17.32 1.91 -23.68
C HIS A 135 -17.69 1.11 -22.42
N ILE A 136 -18.11 1.78 -21.37
CA ILE A 136 -18.44 1.13 -20.09
C ILE A 136 -19.79 0.39 -20.21
N ASN A 137 -19.87 -0.77 -19.54
CA ASN A 137 -20.96 -1.73 -19.66
C ASN A 137 -21.07 -2.40 -21.06
N ASN A 138 -20.08 -2.21 -21.92
CA ASN A 138 -19.95 -2.91 -23.18
C ASN A 138 -19.18 -4.22 -22.96
N ALA A 139 -19.75 -5.34 -23.37
CA ALA A 139 -19.17 -6.67 -23.17
C ALA A 139 -17.79 -6.85 -23.84
N SER A 140 -17.47 -6.07 -24.89
CA SER A 140 -16.22 -6.19 -25.62
C SER A 140 -15.08 -5.30 -25.09
N LEU A 141 -15.40 -4.22 -24.36
CA LEU A 141 -14.40 -3.22 -23.94
C LEU A 141 -14.54 -2.77 -22.49
N GLY A 142 -15.73 -2.84 -21.89
CA GLY A 142 -16.00 -2.20 -20.60
C GLY A 142 -16.78 -3.09 -19.63
N SER A 143 -16.38 -4.36 -19.48
CA SER A 143 -16.99 -5.29 -18.54
C SER A 143 -15.96 -5.98 -17.65
N PRO A 144 -16.35 -6.48 -16.45
CA PRO A 144 -15.48 -7.27 -15.59
C PRO A 144 -14.90 -8.51 -16.30
N GLU A 145 -15.69 -9.18 -17.13
CA GLU A 145 -15.24 -10.35 -17.90
C GLU A 145 -14.18 -9.98 -18.93
N GLN A 146 -14.28 -8.79 -19.53
CA GLN A 146 -13.27 -8.29 -20.45
C GLN A 146 -11.98 -7.94 -19.72
N ALA A 147 -12.05 -7.34 -18.53
CA ALA A 147 -10.88 -7.08 -17.68
C ALA A 147 -10.13 -8.38 -17.32
N GLN A 148 -10.84 -9.47 -17.01
CA GLN A 148 -10.22 -10.77 -16.72
C GLN A 148 -9.46 -11.37 -17.92
N LYS A 149 -9.77 -11.00 -19.15
CA LYS A 149 -9.05 -11.47 -20.35
C LYS A 149 -7.65 -10.87 -20.51
N LEU A 150 -7.28 -9.89 -19.69
CA LEU A 150 -5.91 -9.36 -19.63
C LEU A 150 -4.95 -10.36 -18.97
N VAL A 151 -5.46 -11.32 -18.21
CA VAL A 151 -4.64 -12.37 -17.58
C VAL A 151 -3.95 -13.21 -18.65
N GLY A 152 -2.61 -13.30 -18.57
CA GLY A 152 -1.76 -14.07 -19.48
C GLY A 152 -1.66 -13.50 -20.89
N SER A 153 -2.12 -12.27 -21.16
CA SER A 153 -2.26 -11.75 -22.53
C SER A 153 -2.05 -10.24 -22.61
N ILE A 154 -1.60 -9.78 -23.79
CA ILE A 154 -1.60 -8.37 -24.21
C ILE A 154 -2.48 -8.14 -25.47
N ASN A 155 -3.30 -9.13 -25.83
CA ASN A 155 -4.10 -9.13 -27.05
C ASN A 155 -5.56 -8.74 -26.83
N ASN A 156 -5.97 -8.57 -25.58
CA ASN A 156 -7.27 -8.06 -25.18
C ASN A 156 -7.16 -6.60 -24.76
N MET A 157 -8.29 -5.95 -24.53
CA MET A 157 -8.33 -4.55 -24.15
C MET A 157 -9.52 -4.30 -23.24
N VAL A 158 -9.33 -3.42 -22.24
CA VAL A 158 -10.40 -2.93 -21.38
C VAL A 158 -10.30 -1.41 -21.27
N SER A 159 -11.44 -0.73 -21.37
CA SER A 159 -11.57 0.71 -21.20
C SER A 159 -11.86 1.05 -19.73
N LEU A 160 -11.22 2.08 -19.20
CA LEU A 160 -11.38 2.52 -17.81
C LEU A 160 -12.43 3.62 -17.64
N GLY A 161 -12.96 4.17 -18.75
CA GLY A 161 -13.90 5.31 -18.73
C GLY A 161 -13.21 6.63 -18.37
N GLY A 162 -13.98 7.62 -17.94
CA GLY A 162 -13.49 8.96 -17.62
C GLY A 162 -12.54 8.99 -16.44
N PHE A 163 -12.18 10.20 -15.98
CA PHE A 163 -11.20 10.40 -14.91
C PHE A 163 -11.45 9.51 -13.69
N GLY A 164 -10.38 8.87 -13.24
CA GLY A 164 -10.33 8.09 -12.01
C GLY A 164 -10.83 6.66 -12.14
N GLY A 165 -11.49 6.28 -13.25
CA GLY A 165 -11.82 4.88 -13.51
C GLY A 165 -10.54 4.04 -13.60
N TYR A 166 -10.51 2.85 -12.98
CA TYR A 166 -9.28 2.11 -12.77
C TYR A 166 -9.39 0.59 -12.87
N ILE A 167 -8.23 -0.03 -13.02
CA ILE A 167 -8.01 -1.47 -12.90
C ILE A 167 -6.87 -1.74 -11.92
N VAL A 168 -6.98 -2.81 -11.11
CA VAL A 168 -5.92 -3.31 -10.23
C VAL A 168 -5.57 -4.73 -10.63
N PHE A 169 -4.28 -4.99 -10.83
CA PHE A 169 -3.78 -6.30 -11.19
C PHE A 169 -2.43 -6.61 -10.52
N GLY A 170 -1.99 -7.85 -10.62
CA GLY A 170 -0.69 -8.30 -10.12
C GLY A 170 -0.13 -9.45 -10.95
N PHE A 171 1.09 -9.85 -10.61
CA PHE A 171 1.83 -10.94 -11.22
C PHE A 171 1.83 -12.17 -10.28
N ASP A 172 2.38 -13.30 -10.72
CA ASP A 172 2.53 -14.51 -9.89
C ASP A 172 3.80 -14.47 -9.02
N HIS A 173 4.49 -13.32 -9.04
CA HIS A 173 5.72 -13.01 -8.31
C HIS A 173 5.76 -11.51 -7.99
N SER A 174 6.64 -11.11 -7.06
CA SER A 174 6.94 -9.71 -6.80
C SER A 174 7.85 -9.18 -7.91
N VAL A 175 7.46 -8.08 -8.57
CA VAL A 175 8.30 -7.41 -9.56
C VAL A 175 9.42 -6.67 -8.86
N VAL A 176 10.66 -6.97 -9.21
CA VAL A 176 11.87 -6.40 -8.59
C VAL A 176 12.19 -5.06 -9.22
N ASN A 177 12.47 -4.05 -8.39
CA ASN A 177 12.99 -2.75 -8.83
C ASN A 177 14.46 -2.92 -9.25
N GLN A 178 14.74 -2.78 -10.54
CA GLN A 178 16.08 -2.84 -11.11
C GLN A 178 16.49 -1.47 -11.67
N ASN A 179 17.64 -1.41 -12.31
CA ASN A 179 18.06 -0.19 -13.02
C ASN A 179 17.26 -0.04 -14.32
N GLY A 180 16.49 1.04 -14.43
CA GLY A 180 15.67 1.35 -15.59
C GLY A 180 14.24 0.81 -15.44
N ALA A 181 13.54 0.67 -16.56
CA ALA A 181 12.14 0.30 -16.55
C ALA A 181 11.93 -1.15 -16.11
N ASP A 182 11.00 -1.37 -15.19
CA ASP A 182 10.61 -2.67 -14.64
C ASP A 182 9.30 -3.19 -15.23
N LEU A 183 8.40 -2.28 -15.60
CA LEU A 183 7.06 -2.62 -16.10
C LEU A 183 6.86 -2.07 -17.52
N ALA A 184 6.20 -2.86 -18.36
CA ALA A 184 5.56 -2.41 -19.58
C ALA A 184 4.04 -2.44 -19.41
N ILE A 185 3.34 -1.36 -19.78
CA ILE A 185 1.87 -1.33 -19.84
C ILE A 185 1.46 -1.01 -21.28
N TYR A 186 0.57 -1.82 -21.81
CA TYR A 186 0.13 -1.76 -23.21
C TYR A 186 -1.21 -1.04 -23.30
N GLY A 187 -1.31 -0.09 -24.21
CA GLY A 187 -2.51 0.64 -24.59
C GLY A 187 -2.73 0.61 -26.11
N ASN A 188 -3.52 1.56 -26.64
CA ASN A 188 -3.80 1.69 -28.07
C ASN A 188 -3.74 3.13 -28.59
N PRO A 189 -2.81 3.98 -28.11
CA PRO A 189 -2.76 5.38 -28.51
C PRO A 189 -2.45 5.53 -30.00
N PHE A 190 -2.99 6.58 -30.61
CA PHE A 190 -2.68 6.92 -32.00
C PHE A 190 -1.48 7.85 -32.08
N GLY A 191 -0.56 7.55 -33.00
CA GLY A 191 0.56 8.42 -33.35
C GLY A 191 0.19 9.47 -34.42
N PRO A 192 1.15 10.40 -34.71
CA PRO A 192 0.97 11.39 -35.77
C PRO A 192 0.60 10.77 -37.12
N PRO A 193 -0.25 11.45 -37.95
CA PRO A 193 -0.81 12.80 -37.75
C PRO A 193 -2.06 12.86 -36.90
N TYR A 194 -2.63 11.73 -36.49
CA TYR A 194 -3.88 11.61 -35.74
C TYR A 194 -3.60 11.41 -34.24
N ALA A 195 -2.54 12.04 -33.72
CA ALA A 195 -2.08 11.85 -32.35
C ALA A 195 -3.24 11.96 -31.34
N PHE A 196 -3.58 10.84 -30.71
CA PHE A 196 -4.62 10.78 -29.70
C PHE A 196 -4.17 9.88 -28.56
N ALA A 197 -3.75 10.51 -27.49
CA ALA A 197 -3.37 9.84 -26.24
C ALA A 197 -4.53 9.88 -25.25
N GLU A 198 -4.66 8.84 -24.42
CA GLU A 198 -5.63 8.75 -23.34
C GLU A 198 -4.90 8.43 -22.05
N PRO A 199 -4.08 9.38 -21.54
CA PRO A 199 -3.04 9.10 -20.56
C PRO A 199 -3.62 8.56 -19.26
N GLY A 200 -3.06 7.42 -18.81
CA GLY A 200 -3.32 6.82 -17.51
C GLY A 200 -2.14 6.96 -16.58
N ILE A 201 -2.42 7.24 -15.30
CA ILE A 201 -1.45 7.20 -14.23
C ILE A 201 -1.33 5.79 -13.69
N VAL A 202 -0.10 5.42 -13.33
CA VAL A 202 0.24 4.12 -12.74
C VAL A 202 0.61 4.31 -11.28
N MET A 203 0.01 3.50 -10.43
CA MET A 203 0.37 3.36 -9.02
C MET A 203 0.80 1.94 -8.73
N VAL A 204 1.65 1.77 -7.74
CA VAL A 204 2.17 0.47 -7.31
C VAL A 204 2.01 0.29 -5.80
N SER A 205 1.91 -0.95 -5.35
CA SER A 205 1.82 -1.30 -3.94
C SER A 205 2.63 -2.56 -3.65
N GLN A 206 3.13 -2.65 -2.40
CA GLN A 206 3.78 -3.84 -1.84
C GLN A 206 2.79 -4.57 -0.93
N ASP A 207 2.80 -5.88 -0.96
CA ASP A 207 2.06 -6.72 0.00
C ASP A 207 2.82 -6.78 1.34
N LYS A 208 2.67 -5.70 2.14
CA LYS A 208 3.39 -5.54 3.41
C LYS A 208 2.94 -6.51 4.49
N ASN A 209 1.70 -6.99 4.39
CA ASN A 209 1.10 -7.90 5.37
C ASN A 209 1.12 -9.37 4.91
N GLY A 210 1.51 -9.65 3.66
CA GLY A 210 1.64 -11.00 3.09
C GLY A 210 0.31 -11.72 2.90
N ASN A 211 -0.80 -10.98 2.71
CA ASN A 211 -2.14 -11.57 2.57
C ASN A 211 -2.57 -11.81 1.12
N GLY A 212 -1.77 -11.35 0.13
CA GLY A 212 -2.03 -11.49 -1.30
C GLY A 212 -3.17 -10.58 -1.81
N LEU A 213 -3.49 -9.49 -1.09
CA LEU A 213 -4.53 -8.53 -1.43
C LEU A 213 -3.95 -7.11 -1.60
N PRO A 214 -4.53 -6.29 -2.51
CA PRO A 214 -4.06 -4.93 -2.78
C PRO A 214 -4.64 -3.91 -1.77
N ASP A 215 -4.50 -4.20 -0.47
CA ASP A 215 -5.07 -3.42 0.64
C ASP A 215 -4.03 -2.60 1.42
N ASP A 216 -2.77 -2.64 0.98
CA ASP A 216 -1.67 -1.86 1.52
C ASP A 216 -1.56 -0.47 0.85
N GLU A 217 -0.55 0.31 1.24
CA GLU A 217 -0.30 1.67 0.75
C GLU A 217 0.06 1.70 -0.74
N TRP A 218 -0.53 2.66 -1.47
CA TRP A 218 -0.29 2.91 -2.88
C TRP A 218 0.67 4.08 -3.11
N PHE A 219 1.59 3.92 -4.06
CA PHE A 219 2.58 4.92 -4.48
C PHE A 219 2.38 5.23 -5.95
N GLU A 220 2.30 6.53 -6.31
CA GLU A 220 2.23 6.97 -7.70
C GLU A 220 3.61 6.87 -8.34
N LEU A 221 3.70 6.36 -9.56
CA LEU A 221 4.91 6.45 -10.38
C LEU A 221 4.90 7.81 -11.09
N ALA A 222 5.69 8.74 -10.57
CA ALA A 222 5.72 10.13 -11.02
C ALA A 222 6.22 10.25 -12.48
N GLY A 223 5.35 10.67 -13.40
CA GLY A 223 5.69 10.93 -14.80
C GLY A 223 6.17 12.37 -15.05
N SER A 224 6.39 12.71 -16.33
CA SER A 224 6.94 13.99 -16.78
C SER A 224 6.16 15.23 -16.36
N GLU A 225 4.87 15.08 -16.05
CA GLU A 225 3.99 16.18 -15.63
C GLU A 225 3.89 16.31 -14.09
N TYR A 226 4.43 15.33 -13.35
CA TYR A 226 4.17 15.22 -11.91
C TYR A 226 4.51 16.49 -11.12
N GLU A 227 5.65 17.16 -11.41
CA GLU A 227 6.12 18.36 -10.72
C GLU A 227 5.60 19.68 -11.33
N LYS A 228 4.84 19.61 -12.44
CA LYS A 228 4.36 20.81 -13.12
C LYS A 228 3.15 21.40 -12.39
N THR A 229 3.06 22.71 -12.33
CA THR A 229 1.97 23.45 -11.67
C THR A 229 0.62 23.29 -12.34
N THR A 230 0.60 22.79 -13.59
CA THR A 230 -0.62 22.46 -14.35
C THR A 230 -1.26 21.14 -13.93
N THR A 231 -0.53 20.30 -13.16
CA THR A 231 -1.01 19.04 -12.62
C THR A 231 -1.67 19.28 -11.26
N ILE A 232 -2.89 18.79 -11.09
CA ILE A 232 -3.67 18.97 -9.85
C ILE A 232 -3.58 17.69 -9.02
N LYS A 233 -2.89 17.77 -7.88
CA LYS A 233 -2.83 16.68 -6.91
C LYS A 233 -4.12 16.63 -6.09
N ASN A 234 -4.47 15.44 -5.59
CA ASN A 234 -5.67 15.23 -4.78
C ASN A 234 -6.94 15.76 -5.44
N TYR A 235 -7.00 15.67 -6.77
CA TYR A 235 -8.22 15.98 -7.51
C TYR A 235 -9.29 14.94 -7.19
N GLU A 236 -10.53 15.42 -6.98
CA GLU A 236 -11.67 14.58 -6.67
C GLU A 236 -12.82 14.93 -7.61
N ILE A 237 -13.40 13.91 -8.26
CA ILE A 237 -14.58 14.03 -9.12
C ILE A 237 -15.69 13.12 -8.60
N THR A 238 -16.92 13.63 -8.60
CA THR A 238 -18.11 12.88 -8.22
C THR A 238 -19.06 12.80 -9.41
N TYR A 239 -19.32 11.59 -9.89
CA TYR A 239 -20.29 11.29 -10.95
C TYR A 239 -21.65 10.97 -10.35
N ILE A 240 -22.71 11.53 -10.93
CA ILE A 240 -24.10 11.37 -10.47
C ILE A 240 -24.79 10.37 -11.37
N ASN A 241 -25.37 9.34 -10.79
CA ASN A 241 -26.06 8.26 -11.50
C ASN A 241 -27.37 8.76 -12.12
N PRO A 242 -27.51 8.81 -13.45
CA PRO A 242 -28.75 9.23 -14.10
C PRO A 242 -29.86 8.17 -14.00
N LYS A 243 -29.57 6.95 -13.53
CA LYS A 243 -30.47 5.79 -13.49
C LYS A 243 -31.09 5.43 -14.85
N ALA A 244 -30.48 5.90 -15.93
CA ALA A 244 -30.96 5.72 -17.32
C ALA A 244 -29.78 5.83 -18.31
N ALA A 245 -30.03 5.47 -19.57
CA ALA A 245 -29.11 5.75 -20.67
C ALA A 245 -29.17 7.24 -21.03
N ALA A 246 -28.51 8.08 -20.24
CA ALA A 246 -28.51 9.54 -20.37
C ALA A 246 -27.10 10.07 -20.08
N ASN A 247 -26.88 11.38 -20.26
CA ASN A 247 -25.64 12.03 -19.84
C ASN A 247 -25.39 11.81 -18.36
N VAL A 248 -24.13 11.55 -17.98
CA VAL A 248 -23.73 11.40 -16.58
C VAL A 248 -23.14 12.72 -16.11
N ALA A 249 -23.85 13.42 -15.24
CA ALA A 249 -23.36 14.66 -14.62
C ALA A 249 -22.24 14.38 -13.64
N TRP A 250 -21.32 15.34 -13.53
CA TRP A 250 -20.25 15.30 -12.52
C TRP A 250 -19.99 16.68 -11.91
N THR A 251 -19.43 16.66 -10.71
CA THR A 251 -18.85 17.82 -10.02
C THR A 251 -17.48 17.48 -9.49
N ASP A 252 -16.61 18.48 -9.30
CA ASP A 252 -15.27 18.26 -8.77
C ASP A 252 -14.96 19.11 -7.53
N ASN A 253 -13.83 18.84 -6.88
CA ASN A 253 -13.36 19.62 -5.72
C ASN A 253 -12.70 20.96 -6.08
N GLN A 254 -12.66 21.31 -7.39
CA GLN A 254 -12.20 22.62 -7.87
C GLN A 254 -13.39 23.57 -8.12
N GLY A 255 -14.63 23.11 -7.86
CA GLY A 255 -15.85 23.88 -8.09
C GLY A 255 -16.39 23.82 -9.52
N ASN A 256 -15.84 22.94 -10.36
CA ASN A 256 -16.34 22.75 -11.70
C ASN A 256 -17.42 21.68 -11.76
N SER A 257 -18.21 21.71 -12.85
CA SER A 257 -19.22 20.70 -13.18
C SER A 257 -19.29 20.49 -14.68
N GLY A 258 -19.78 19.33 -15.07
CA GLY A 258 -19.94 18.98 -16.48
C GLY A 258 -20.71 17.69 -16.66
N VAL A 259 -20.57 17.08 -17.84
CA VAL A 259 -21.22 15.83 -18.19
C VAL A 259 -20.29 14.92 -18.99
N VAL A 260 -20.38 13.61 -18.75
CA VAL A 260 -19.98 12.59 -19.71
C VAL A 260 -21.15 12.46 -20.69
N ASN A 261 -20.91 12.81 -21.94
CA ASN A 261 -21.95 12.96 -22.93
C ASN A 261 -22.40 11.62 -23.54
N ASN A 262 -23.65 11.26 -23.35
CA ASN A 262 -24.27 10.05 -23.92
C ASN A 262 -25.30 10.43 -25.01
N SER A 263 -24.82 10.95 -26.14
CA SER A 263 -25.66 11.41 -27.22
C SER A 263 -26.48 10.29 -27.87
N ALA A 264 -25.92 9.09 -27.95
CA ALA A 264 -26.61 7.93 -28.58
C ALA A 264 -27.68 7.31 -27.68
N LYS A 265 -27.59 7.47 -26.35
CA LYS A 265 -28.56 6.98 -25.34
C LYS A 265 -28.92 5.49 -25.50
N ARG A 266 -27.97 4.66 -25.98
CA ARG A 266 -28.22 3.23 -26.24
C ARG A 266 -27.94 2.37 -25.01
N ILE A 267 -26.87 2.72 -24.24
CA ILE A 267 -26.47 2.04 -23.01
C ILE A 267 -26.29 3.08 -21.92
N ASN A 268 -26.44 2.66 -20.66
CA ASN A 268 -26.08 3.51 -19.54
C ASN A 268 -24.56 3.56 -19.38
N PHE A 269 -23.97 4.76 -19.39
CA PHE A 269 -22.52 4.95 -19.20
C PHE A 269 -22.10 4.87 -17.74
N TYR A 270 -23.03 4.93 -16.80
CA TYR A 270 -22.75 4.77 -15.40
C TYR A 270 -22.44 3.29 -15.07
N PRO A 271 -21.31 2.98 -14.38
CA PRO A 271 -20.82 1.60 -14.26
C PRO A 271 -21.75 0.71 -13.43
N LEU A 272 -21.89 -0.56 -13.86
CA LEU A 272 -22.80 -1.52 -13.24
C LEU A 272 -22.44 -1.86 -11.80
N PHE A 273 -21.15 -1.89 -11.43
CA PHE A 273 -20.73 -2.18 -10.05
C PHE A 273 -21.30 -1.17 -9.04
N ALA A 274 -21.59 0.06 -9.48
CA ALA A 274 -22.16 1.13 -8.66
C ALA A 274 -23.62 1.48 -9.04
N SER A 275 -24.30 0.65 -9.82
CA SER A 275 -25.66 0.94 -10.34
C SER A 275 -26.70 1.25 -9.26
N ASN A 276 -26.53 0.70 -8.05
CA ASN A 276 -27.39 0.94 -6.90
C ASN A 276 -27.03 2.21 -6.12
N GLN A 277 -25.91 2.86 -6.42
CA GLN A 277 -25.45 4.09 -5.78
C GLN A 277 -25.96 5.30 -6.56
N ASP A 278 -26.31 6.39 -5.85
CA ASP A 278 -26.73 7.63 -6.49
C ASP A 278 -25.54 8.41 -7.06
N LYS A 279 -24.35 8.19 -6.50
CA LYS A 279 -23.11 8.82 -6.96
C LYS A 279 -21.90 7.94 -6.64
N ILE A 280 -20.83 8.09 -7.41
CA ILE A 280 -19.50 7.54 -7.15
C ILE A 280 -18.48 8.65 -7.22
N THR A 281 -17.43 8.53 -6.40
CA THR A 281 -16.35 9.51 -6.33
C THR A 281 -15.02 8.84 -6.59
N PHE A 282 -14.20 9.44 -7.46
CA PHE A 282 -12.83 9.03 -7.69
C PHE A 282 -11.86 10.13 -7.28
N LYS A 283 -10.67 9.72 -6.87
CA LYS A 283 -9.58 10.61 -6.43
C LYS A 283 -8.28 10.22 -7.11
N GLY A 284 -7.44 11.21 -7.38
CA GLY A 284 -6.12 10.98 -7.96
C GLY A 284 -5.41 12.27 -8.36
N THR A 285 -4.40 12.14 -9.18
CA THR A 285 -3.70 13.25 -9.83
C THR A 285 -4.36 13.51 -11.18
N LEU A 286 -4.80 14.74 -11.41
CA LEU A 286 -5.38 15.18 -12.68
C LEU A 286 -4.31 15.82 -13.55
N LEU A 287 -4.10 15.28 -14.73
CA LEU A 287 -3.24 15.86 -15.79
C LEU A 287 -3.96 16.97 -16.55
N PRO A 288 -3.23 17.99 -17.04
CA PRO A 288 -3.82 19.03 -17.86
C PRO A 288 -4.36 18.47 -19.18
N SER A 289 -5.38 19.14 -19.74
CA SER A 289 -5.86 18.81 -21.07
C SER A 289 -4.84 19.20 -22.13
N THR A 290 -4.58 18.30 -23.07
CA THR A 290 -3.79 18.54 -24.29
C THR A 290 -4.67 18.49 -25.53
N LEU A 291 -6.02 18.48 -25.35
CA LEU A 291 -6.99 18.40 -26.42
C LEU A 291 -6.91 19.62 -27.35
N ASN A 292 -6.80 19.34 -28.63
CA ASN A 292 -6.93 20.35 -29.68
C ASN A 292 -8.09 19.96 -30.58
N THR A 293 -9.06 20.86 -30.71
CA THR A 293 -10.27 20.67 -31.55
C THR A 293 -10.21 21.49 -32.83
N SER A 294 -9.10 22.17 -33.15
CA SER A 294 -8.90 22.91 -34.36
C SER A 294 -8.53 21.97 -35.51
N GLY A 295 -9.46 21.69 -36.41
CA GLY A 295 -9.28 20.73 -37.50
C GLY A 295 -9.52 19.29 -37.06
N ILE A 296 -8.52 18.43 -37.26
CA ILE A 296 -8.58 17.05 -36.75
C ILE A 296 -8.44 17.09 -35.22
N VAL A 297 -9.40 16.48 -34.53
CA VAL A 297 -9.33 16.40 -33.06
C VAL A 297 -8.10 15.54 -32.63
N THR A 298 -7.25 16.11 -31.84
CA THR A 298 -6.06 15.44 -31.30
C THR A 298 -5.94 15.66 -29.81
N ASN A 299 -5.37 14.70 -29.09
CA ASN A 299 -4.97 14.84 -27.69
C ASN A 299 -3.47 14.42 -27.59
N ALA A 300 -2.58 15.41 -27.40
CA ALA A 300 -1.16 15.15 -27.47
C ALA A 300 -0.68 14.33 -26.28
N ALA A 301 0.24 13.39 -26.52
CA ALA A 301 0.90 12.62 -25.48
C ALA A 301 1.85 13.52 -24.67
N PHE A 302 1.99 13.20 -23.39
CA PHE A 302 3.08 13.70 -22.53
C PHE A 302 4.39 12.96 -22.82
N ASP A 303 5.49 13.46 -22.29
CA ASP A 303 6.81 12.98 -22.68
C ASP A 303 7.07 11.53 -22.25
N TRP A 304 6.81 11.19 -20.97
CA TRP A 304 6.96 9.84 -20.41
C TRP A 304 6.17 9.66 -19.11
N GLY A 305 6.02 8.39 -18.67
CA GLY A 305 5.46 8.04 -17.36
C GLY A 305 3.93 7.96 -17.33
N TYR A 306 3.28 7.85 -18.48
CA TYR A 306 1.83 7.66 -18.60
C TYR A 306 1.52 6.55 -19.60
N THR A 307 0.60 5.66 -19.23
CA THR A 307 0.16 4.60 -20.14
C THR A 307 -0.79 5.17 -21.22
N ASP A 308 -1.08 4.38 -22.23
CA ASP A 308 -1.96 4.72 -23.36
C ASP A 308 -1.58 6.05 -24.04
N SER A 309 -0.27 6.22 -24.21
CA SER A 309 0.34 7.45 -24.68
C SER A 309 1.39 7.17 -25.75
N TYR A 310 1.26 7.82 -26.91
CA TYR A 310 2.28 7.74 -27.97
C TYR A 310 3.46 8.68 -27.62
N SER A 311 4.09 8.41 -26.47
CA SER A 311 5.12 9.24 -25.86
C SER A 311 6.46 9.13 -26.58
N THR A 312 7.07 10.26 -26.92
CA THR A 312 8.37 10.30 -27.62
C THR A 312 9.54 10.05 -26.65
N GLY A 313 9.48 10.56 -25.43
CA GLY A 313 10.49 10.35 -24.42
C GLY A 313 10.53 8.92 -23.88
N ASP A 314 9.46 8.15 -24.14
CA ASP A 314 9.39 6.71 -23.82
C ASP A 314 9.64 5.80 -25.05
N ASP A 315 9.91 6.39 -26.22
CA ASP A 315 10.09 5.64 -27.48
C ASP A 315 8.95 4.64 -27.80
N TYR A 316 7.69 5.06 -27.54
CA TYR A 316 6.51 4.22 -27.77
C TYR A 316 6.46 3.65 -29.19
N LYS A 317 6.88 4.43 -30.18
CA LYS A 317 6.87 4.03 -31.60
C LYS A 317 7.61 2.71 -31.84
N THR A 318 8.71 2.49 -31.13
CA THR A 318 9.53 1.29 -31.27
C THR A 318 9.06 0.18 -30.33
N LYS A 319 8.75 0.54 -29.08
CA LYS A 319 8.42 -0.41 -28.01
C LYS A 319 6.99 -0.95 -28.12
N LEU A 320 6.03 -0.10 -28.57
CA LEU A 320 4.59 -0.38 -28.62
C LEU A 320 3.97 -0.61 -27.22
N TYR A 321 4.62 -0.11 -26.15
CA TYR A 321 4.14 -0.04 -24.78
C TYR A 321 4.72 1.19 -24.08
N ASN A 322 4.13 1.59 -22.97
CA ASN A 322 4.71 2.59 -22.09
C ASN A 322 5.47 1.91 -20.96
N SER A 323 6.68 2.44 -20.70
CA SER A 323 7.63 1.90 -19.71
C SER A 323 7.50 2.61 -18.38
N PHE A 324 7.65 1.86 -17.28
CA PHE A 324 7.61 2.41 -15.92
C PHE A 324 8.73 1.84 -15.07
N ASP A 325 9.39 2.73 -14.35
CA ASP A 325 10.45 2.42 -13.39
C ASP A 325 9.86 2.53 -11.97
N ILE A 326 9.99 1.50 -11.17
CA ILE A 326 9.52 1.47 -9.77
C ILE A 326 10.24 2.56 -8.94
N ALA A 327 11.45 2.96 -9.32
CA ALA A 327 12.18 4.04 -8.66
C ALA A 327 11.53 5.43 -8.81
N TRP A 328 10.50 5.59 -9.66
CA TRP A 328 9.70 6.83 -9.76
C TRP A 328 8.65 6.96 -8.66
N ALA A 329 8.53 5.98 -7.76
CA ALA A 329 7.51 5.93 -6.72
C ALA A 329 7.60 7.14 -5.78
N VAL A 330 6.44 7.76 -5.53
CA VAL A 330 6.25 8.84 -4.56
C VAL A 330 5.07 8.53 -3.64
N ASP A 331 5.16 8.99 -2.38
CA ASP A 331 4.07 8.88 -1.42
C ASP A 331 2.98 9.95 -1.65
N GLY A 332 1.91 9.91 -0.86
CA GLY A 332 0.80 10.86 -0.94
C GLY A 332 1.17 12.33 -0.66
N ALA A 333 2.36 12.57 -0.11
CA ALA A 333 2.94 13.91 0.07
C ALA A 333 3.88 14.32 -1.07
N GLY A 334 4.10 13.45 -2.07
CA GLY A 334 4.99 13.67 -3.20
C GLY A 334 6.47 13.40 -2.91
N LYS A 335 6.78 12.81 -1.76
CA LYS A 335 8.15 12.47 -1.41
C LYS A 335 8.54 11.14 -2.06
N LYS A 336 9.74 11.08 -2.65
CA LYS A 336 10.30 9.83 -3.20
C LYS A 336 10.36 8.73 -2.16
N VAL A 337 9.92 7.53 -2.58
CA VAL A 337 9.92 6.30 -1.80
C VAL A 337 10.81 5.28 -2.48
N SER A 338 11.64 4.57 -1.71
CA SER A 338 12.45 3.48 -2.23
C SER A 338 11.73 2.15 -1.99
N LEU A 339 11.23 1.56 -3.07
CA LEU A 339 10.60 0.23 -3.07
C LEU A 339 11.59 -0.75 -3.70
N SER A 340 11.84 -1.88 -3.04
CA SER A 340 12.70 -2.95 -3.60
C SER A 340 11.94 -3.85 -4.56
N THR A 341 10.65 -4.00 -4.34
CA THR A 341 9.72 -4.81 -5.13
C THR A 341 8.34 -4.18 -5.12
N ILE A 342 7.47 -4.63 -6.02
CA ILE A 342 6.02 -4.36 -5.96
C ILE A 342 5.24 -5.64 -6.24
N ASP A 343 4.01 -5.74 -5.73
CA ASP A 343 3.14 -6.90 -5.88
C ASP A 343 1.87 -6.54 -6.66
N PHE A 344 1.43 -5.29 -6.57
CA PHE A 344 0.21 -4.81 -7.19
C PHE A 344 0.45 -3.55 -8.01
N VAL A 345 -0.29 -3.45 -9.12
CA VAL A 345 -0.29 -2.31 -10.03
C VAL A 345 -1.72 -1.82 -10.20
N LYS A 346 -1.92 -0.51 -10.10
CA LYS A 346 -3.18 0.17 -10.40
C LYS A 346 -2.97 1.16 -11.53
N VAL A 347 -3.85 1.11 -12.51
CA VAL A 347 -3.89 2.08 -13.61
C VAL A 347 -5.22 2.81 -13.56
N TYR A 348 -5.20 4.14 -13.68
CA TYR A 348 -6.43 4.94 -13.76
C TYR A 348 -6.35 6.04 -14.81
N THR A 349 -7.50 6.40 -15.39
CA THR A 349 -7.61 7.52 -16.36
C THR A 349 -7.26 8.84 -15.70
N ALA A 350 -6.31 9.57 -16.27
CA ALA A 350 -5.71 10.75 -15.63
C ALA A 350 -6.21 12.10 -16.12
N GLN A 351 -7.06 12.15 -17.16
CA GLN A 351 -7.64 13.39 -17.68
C GLN A 351 -9.17 13.41 -17.53
N ASN A 352 -9.72 14.58 -17.20
CA ASN A 352 -11.17 14.86 -17.22
C ASN A 352 -11.47 15.75 -18.43
N VAL A 353 -11.55 15.15 -19.61
CA VAL A 353 -11.67 15.87 -20.88
C VAL A 353 -12.78 15.24 -21.73
N ASN A 354 -13.56 16.10 -22.37
CA ASN A 354 -14.57 15.71 -23.34
C ASN A 354 -14.09 16.09 -24.76
N ALA A 355 -13.80 15.10 -25.58
CA ALA A 355 -13.33 15.27 -26.95
C ALA A 355 -14.50 15.36 -27.97
N GLY A 356 -15.70 15.76 -27.55
CA GLY A 356 -16.86 15.99 -28.38
C GLY A 356 -17.43 14.68 -28.94
N ILE A 357 -17.36 14.49 -30.26
CA ILE A 357 -17.87 13.29 -30.91
C ILE A 357 -17.06 12.03 -30.56
N LEU A 358 -15.82 12.19 -30.16
CA LEU A 358 -14.96 11.08 -29.73
C LEU A 358 -15.22 10.64 -28.27
N GLY A 359 -16.07 11.37 -27.54
CA GLY A 359 -16.47 11.04 -26.19
C GLY A 359 -15.54 11.63 -25.12
N GLU A 360 -15.51 11.01 -23.95
CA GLU A 360 -14.55 11.31 -22.88
C GLU A 360 -13.18 10.73 -23.22
N ILE A 361 -12.11 11.27 -22.61
CA ILE A 361 -10.81 10.62 -22.59
C ILE A 361 -10.89 9.43 -21.62
N SER A 362 -10.58 8.24 -22.14
CA SER A 362 -10.77 6.96 -21.45
C SER A 362 -9.55 6.06 -21.66
N THR A 363 -8.67 6.01 -20.70
CA THR A 363 -7.47 5.13 -20.76
C THR A 363 -7.85 3.70 -21.06
N ASP A 364 -7.25 3.12 -22.10
CA ASP A 364 -7.39 1.73 -22.50
C ASP A 364 -6.17 0.92 -22.03
N VAL A 365 -6.42 -0.24 -21.43
CA VAL A 365 -5.37 -1.16 -20.99
C VAL A 365 -5.49 -2.48 -21.73
N LYS A 366 -4.41 -2.89 -22.45
CA LYS A 366 -4.33 -4.16 -23.17
C LYS A 366 -3.62 -5.25 -22.37
N GLY A 367 -2.94 -4.89 -21.28
CA GLY A 367 -2.20 -5.76 -20.42
C GLY A 367 -0.93 -5.11 -19.91
N ALA A 368 -0.17 -5.87 -19.13
CA ALA A 368 1.13 -5.46 -18.62
C ALA A 368 2.10 -6.64 -18.60
N THR A 369 3.40 -6.33 -18.60
CA THR A 369 4.45 -7.34 -18.42
C THR A 369 5.53 -6.83 -17.47
N ASP A 370 6.09 -7.75 -16.68
CA ASP A 370 7.38 -7.58 -16.01
C ASP A 370 8.48 -7.64 -17.06
N LEU A 371 9.26 -6.55 -17.17
CA LEU A 371 10.38 -6.45 -18.12
C LEU A 371 11.63 -7.21 -17.66
N ASN A 372 11.68 -7.61 -16.39
CA ASN A 372 12.79 -8.36 -15.81
C ASN A 372 12.72 -9.86 -16.14
N ILE A 373 11.56 -10.36 -16.63
CA ILE A 373 11.37 -11.74 -17.11
C ILE A 373 11.41 -11.78 -18.65
N LYS A 374 12.27 -12.61 -19.18
CA LYS A 374 12.50 -12.78 -20.63
C LYS A 374 11.45 -13.66 -21.28
#